data_6445baa1b9791be8d7cc375acb2539db
#
_entry.id   6445baa1b9791be8d7cc375acb2539db
#
_cell.length_a   1.000
_cell.length_b   1.000
_cell.length_c   1.000
_cell.angle_alpha   90.00
_cell.angle_beta   90.00
_cell.angle_gamma   90.00
#
_symmetry.space_group_name_H-M   'P 1'
#
loop_
_entity.id
_entity.type
_entity.pdbx_description
1 polymer ?
#
loop_
_entity_poly.entity_id
_entity_poly.type
_entity_poly.pdbx_seq_one_letter_code
_entity_poly.pdbx_strand_id
1 'polypeptide(L)'
;MTDTNTMRRRILTGLAAGVALPGLSSRALAAGPRIKVAGLHSDPVENAWNSRIHEACKAADAAGLIEYKFSESVANTDYPRVIREYAQAGTQLIVGEVYGVEKDARAVAKEYPKVAFLCGSSGGPQAANFGTFGTWNHEAAYLTGLLAGHMTKTGKLGAVGGYPIPEVNRLIHAFRQGVREVKPDATFQVAFINTWFDPPKAKEAALAQLDNGCDILFGERIGTADAAKARGKLSVGSLIDYMPRYPGTVFANAMWYFRPILDGAIADVQAGRPTGKDYSPFSMLKAGGNGVTYDNKLVPPAALKMMLEKQAAIKSGALQIPAVDTQPT
;
A
#
# COMPACT_ATOMS: atom_id res chain seq x y z
N MET A 1 82.37 4.83 20.53
CA MET A 1 82.44 5.55 19.28
C MET A 1 80.97 5.75 18.86
N THR A 2 80.31 6.82 19.38
CA THR A 2 80.06 8.11 18.71
C THR A 2 79.34 7.88 17.38
N ASP A 3 78.12 8.26 17.22
CA ASP A 3 77.76 9.67 17.10
C ASP A 3 76.24 9.91 17.19
N THR A 4 75.89 10.96 17.85
CA THR A 4 74.61 11.61 18.01
C THR A 4 74.23 12.36 16.74
N ASN A 5 72.96 12.28 16.29
CA ASN A 5 72.45 13.27 15.38
C ASN A 5 71.02 13.71 15.74
N THR A 6 70.97 14.86 16.29
CA THR A 6 69.81 15.67 16.65
C THR A 6 69.14 16.24 15.40
N MET A 7 67.91 15.86 15.11
CA MET A 7 67.11 16.51 14.08
C MET A 7 65.97 17.34 14.67
N ARG A 8 66.07 18.61 14.47
CA ARG A 8 65.19 19.68 14.94
C ARG A 8 63.77 19.49 14.41
N ARG A 9 62.79 19.47 15.32
CA ARG A 9 61.37 19.64 15.00
C ARG A 9 61.12 21.07 14.58
N ARG A 10 60.70 21.26 13.32
CA ARG A 10 60.03 22.47 12.84
C ARG A 10 58.53 22.30 13.07
N ILE A 11 57.98 23.14 13.92
CA ILE A 11 56.55 23.28 14.15
C ILE A 11 56.02 24.16 12.95
N LEU A 12 55.23 23.56 12.08
CA LEU A 12 54.42 24.26 11.10
C LEU A 12 53.02 24.43 11.68
N THR A 13 52.71 25.66 12.13
CA THR A 13 51.36 26.10 12.46
C THR A 13 50.62 26.31 11.16
N GLY A 14 49.81 25.33 10.74
CA GLY A 14 48.82 25.45 9.64
C GLY A 14 47.50 25.91 10.21
N LEU A 15 47.06 27.15 9.90
CA LEU A 15 45.68 27.58 10.10
C LEU A 15 44.73 26.70 9.24
N ALA A 16 43.97 25.86 9.86
CA ALA A 16 42.82 25.20 9.23
C ALA A 16 41.62 26.15 9.30
N ALA A 17 41.34 26.83 8.19
CA ALA A 17 40.10 27.53 8.01
C ALA A 17 38.96 26.48 7.90
N GLY A 18 38.25 26.29 8.97
CA GLY A 18 37.04 25.44 8.98
C GLY A 18 35.93 26.10 8.16
N VAL A 19 35.68 25.57 6.97
CA VAL A 19 34.43 25.83 6.24
C VAL A 19 33.30 25.12 6.99
N ALA A 20 32.57 25.90 7.77
CA ALA A 20 31.31 25.46 8.36
C ALA A 20 30.30 25.25 7.22
N LEU A 21 30.07 24.02 6.81
CA LEU A 21 28.91 23.64 6.01
C LEU A 21 27.66 23.99 6.82
N PRO A 22 26.71 24.76 6.27
CA PRO A 22 25.43 24.97 6.94
C PRO A 22 24.75 23.61 7.09
N GLY A 23 24.64 23.15 8.34
CA GLY A 23 23.91 21.95 8.67
C GLY A 23 22.51 22.06 8.08
N LEU A 24 22.16 21.14 7.20
CA LEU A 24 20.78 20.83 6.87
C LEU A 24 20.11 20.41 8.18
N SER A 25 19.57 21.40 8.89
CA SER A 25 18.62 21.17 9.97
C SER A 25 17.48 20.39 9.34
N SER A 26 17.45 19.08 9.56
CA SER A 26 16.23 18.32 9.42
C SER A 26 15.20 19.08 10.27
N ARG A 27 14.31 19.82 9.61
CA ARG A 27 13.12 20.33 10.25
C ARG A 27 12.38 19.12 10.75
N ALA A 28 12.64 18.76 12.01
CA ALA A 28 11.67 17.98 12.78
C ALA A 28 10.38 18.82 12.66
N LEU A 29 9.40 18.30 11.93
CA LEU A 29 8.04 18.85 12.02
C LEU A 29 7.76 18.89 13.51
N ALA A 30 7.58 20.11 14.04
CA ALA A 30 7.15 20.28 15.41
C ALA A 30 5.89 19.43 15.54
N ALA A 31 5.97 18.33 16.27
CA ALA A 31 4.85 17.44 16.47
C ALA A 31 3.73 18.28 17.07
N GLY A 32 2.66 18.48 16.31
CA GLY A 32 1.43 19.08 16.85
C GLY A 32 0.94 18.24 18.04
N PRO A 33 -0.07 18.68 18.78
CA PRO A 33 -0.58 17.92 19.91
C PRO A 33 -0.99 16.51 19.44
N ARG A 34 -0.57 15.50 20.22
CA ARG A 34 -0.90 14.09 19.98
C ARG A 34 -2.42 13.92 19.96
N ILE A 35 -2.96 13.35 18.88
CA ILE A 35 -4.39 13.15 18.74
C ILE A 35 -4.78 11.69 19.03
N LYS A 36 -6.02 11.49 19.51
CA LYS A 36 -6.58 10.15 19.73
C LYS A 36 -7.14 9.60 18.42
N VAL A 37 -6.64 8.44 18.00
CA VAL A 37 -7.04 7.77 16.77
C VAL A 37 -7.59 6.38 17.08
N ALA A 38 -8.73 6.03 16.51
CA ALA A 38 -9.31 4.69 16.59
C ALA A 38 -9.29 4.01 15.22
N GLY A 39 -8.68 2.82 15.14
CA GLY A 39 -8.80 1.91 14.00
C GLY A 39 -10.03 1.01 14.15
N LEU A 40 -10.84 0.89 13.12
CA LEU A 40 -12.03 0.06 13.13
C LEU A 40 -12.06 -0.84 11.89
N HIS A 41 -11.99 -2.16 12.13
CA HIS A 41 -11.83 -3.18 11.10
C HIS A 41 -12.91 -4.24 11.19
N SER A 42 -13.58 -4.56 10.08
CA SER A 42 -14.58 -5.63 9.99
C SER A 42 -13.95 -7.02 9.93
N ASP A 43 -12.71 -7.11 9.45
CA ASP A 43 -11.91 -8.34 9.40
C ASP A 43 -10.72 -8.26 10.38
N PRO A 44 -10.01 -9.38 10.62
CA PRO A 44 -8.76 -9.37 11.39
C PRO A 44 -7.71 -8.42 10.79
N VAL A 45 -6.87 -7.83 11.65
CA VAL A 45 -5.78 -6.92 11.22
C VAL A 45 -4.69 -7.62 10.41
N GLU A 46 -4.62 -8.96 10.41
CA GLU A 46 -3.76 -9.78 9.55
C GLU A 46 -4.23 -9.81 8.09
N ASN A 47 -5.48 -9.44 7.80
CA ASN A 47 -5.93 -9.21 6.43
C ASN A 47 -5.01 -8.20 5.75
N ALA A 48 -4.55 -8.50 4.54
CA ALA A 48 -3.53 -7.69 3.87
C ALA A 48 -3.90 -6.20 3.78
N TRP A 49 -5.17 -5.87 3.57
CA TRP A 49 -5.65 -4.49 3.49
C TRP A 49 -5.67 -3.80 4.86
N ASN A 50 -6.26 -4.46 5.87
CA ASN A 50 -6.34 -3.94 7.24
C ASN A 50 -4.97 -3.76 7.87
N SER A 51 -4.04 -4.70 7.59
CA SER A 51 -2.67 -4.63 8.11
C SER A 51 -1.97 -3.33 7.72
N ARG A 52 -2.22 -2.78 6.51
CA ARG A 52 -1.59 -1.52 6.07
C ARG A 52 -2.03 -0.33 6.89
N ILE A 53 -3.33 -0.28 7.23
CA ILE A 53 -3.88 0.77 8.09
C ILE A 53 -3.36 0.61 9.52
N HIS A 54 -3.48 -0.61 10.07
CA HIS A 54 -3.06 -0.92 11.42
C HIS A 54 -1.57 -0.64 11.66
N GLU A 55 -0.69 -1.10 10.77
CA GLU A 55 0.75 -0.87 10.87
C GLU A 55 1.13 0.62 10.75
N ALA A 56 0.47 1.37 9.86
CA ALA A 56 0.69 2.80 9.74
C ALA A 56 0.29 3.54 11.01
N CYS A 57 -0.85 3.18 11.61
CA CYS A 57 -1.30 3.74 12.89
C CYS A 57 -0.35 3.37 14.04
N LYS A 58 0.07 2.09 14.14
CA LYS A 58 1.07 1.67 15.15
C LYS A 58 2.40 2.43 15.00
N ALA A 59 2.87 2.61 13.78
CA ALA A 59 4.10 3.36 13.53
C ALA A 59 3.95 4.84 13.89
N ALA A 60 2.79 5.44 13.66
CA ALA A 60 2.49 6.82 14.06
C ALA A 60 2.39 6.94 15.59
N ASP A 61 1.81 5.95 16.27
CA ASP A 61 1.73 5.89 17.74
C ASP A 61 3.13 5.75 18.38
N ALA A 62 3.93 4.82 17.88
CA ALA A 62 5.32 4.63 18.31
C ALA A 62 6.19 5.89 18.10
N ALA A 63 5.90 6.67 17.06
CA ALA A 63 6.53 7.97 16.80
C ALA A 63 5.99 9.13 17.67
N GLY A 64 5.02 8.87 18.54
CA GLY A 64 4.42 9.87 19.42
C GLY A 64 3.48 10.88 18.74
N LEU A 65 3.05 10.60 17.51
CA LEU A 65 2.18 11.49 16.73
C LEU A 65 0.71 11.33 17.12
N ILE A 66 0.30 10.13 17.53
CA ILE A 66 -1.07 9.79 17.89
C ILE A 66 -1.10 8.93 19.16
N GLU A 67 -2.30 8.78 19.75
CA GLU A 67 -2.65 7.73 20.71
C GLU A 67 -3.58 6.76 19.98
N TYR A 68 -3.11 5.55 19.69
CA TYR A 68 -3.83 4.61 18.84
C TYR A 68 -4.51 3.50 19.65
N LYS A 69 -5.81 3.30 19.39
CA LYS A 69 -6.59 2.14 19.82
C LYS A 69 -7.28 1.53 18.60
N PHE A 70 -7.65 0.25 18.67
CA PHE A 70 -8.37 -0.37 17.56
C PHE A 70 -9.34 -1.46 18.05
N SER A 71 -10.30 -1.76 17.18
CA SER A 71 -11.15 -2.95 17.24
C SER A 71 -11.10 -3.66 15.89
N GLU A 72 -11.01 -4.97 15.92
CA GLU A 72 -10.97 -5.82 14.73
C GLU A 72 -12.09 -6.86 14.78
N SER A 73 -12.37 -7.51 13.65
CA SER A 73 -13.44 -8.52 13.51
C SER A 73 -14.79 -7.99 14.00
N VAL A 74 -15.06 -6.70 13.77
CA VAL A 74 -16.32 -6.06 14.18
C VAL A 74 -17.40 -6.40 13.17
N ALA A 75 -18.42 -7.12 13.58
CA ALA A 75 -19.53 -7.44 12.72
C ALA A 75 -20.25 -6.18 12.21
N ASN A 76 -20.76 -6.22 10.98
CA ASN A 76 -21.43 -5.08 10.35
C ASN A 76 -22.58 -4.53 11.21
N THR A 77 -23.30 -5.38 11.92
CA THR A 77 -24.40 -5.01 12.84
C THR A 77 -23.93 -4.23 14.07
N ASP A 78 -22.69 -4.46 14.50
CA ASP A 78 -22.08 -3.80 15.67
C ASP A 78 -21.32 -2.53 15.31
N TYR A 79 -20.95 -2.38 14.04
CA TYR A 79 -20.08 -1.33 13.56
C TYR A 79 -20.57 0.08 13.97
N PRO A 80 -21.87 0.45 13.81
CA PRO A 80 -22.36 1.76 14.23
C PRO A 80 -22.26 1.99 15.73
N ARG A 81 -22.44 0.95 16.54
CA ARG A 81 -22.30 1.02 18.01
C ARG A 81 -20.86 1.29 18.39
N VAL A 82 -19.92 0.56 17.82
CA VAL A 82 -18.47 0.72 18.12
C VAL A 82 -17.96 2.08 17.69
N ILE A 83 -18.41 2.63 16.54
CA ILE A 83 -18.11 4.03 16.14
C ILE A 83 -18.54 5.00 17.23
N ARG A 84 -19.78 4.88 17.73
CA ARG A 84 -20.30 5.79 18.79
C ARG A 84 -19.49 5.68 20.08
N GLU A 85 -19.11 4.47 20.49
CA GLU A 85 -18.28 4.25 21.68
C GLU A 85 -16.94 4.98 21.57
N TYR A 86 -16.24 4.89 20.43
CA TYR A 86 -15.01 5.61 20.19
C TYR A 86 -15.21 7.12 20.15
N ALA A 87 -16.26 7.61 19.50
CA ALA A 87 -16.57 9.02 19.42
C ALA A 87 -16.86 9.62 20.82
N GLN A 88 -17.62 8.90 21.67
CA GLN A 88 -17.93 9.27 23.04
C GLN A 88 -16.70 9.22 23.97
N ALA A 89 -15.75 8.33 23.68
CA ALA A 89 -14.47 8.24 24.41
C ALA A 89 -13.50 9.38 24.07
N GLY A 90 -13.91 10.33 23.22
CA GLY A 90 -13.11 11.52 22.86
C GLY A 90 -12.06 11.23 21.77
N THR A 91 -12.28 10.22 20.94
CA THR A 91 -11.49 9.99 19.72
C THR A 91 -11.64 11.18 18.77
N GLN A 92 -10.54 11.64 18.18
CA GLN A 92 -10.52 12.79 17.27
C GLN A 92 -10.52 12.35 15.80
N LEU A 93 -10.00 11.14 15.49
CA LEU A 93 -9.98 10.54 14.16
C LEU A 93 -10.34 9.07 14.24
N ILE A 94 -11.39 8.65 13.54
CA ILE A 94 -11.74 7.24 13.33
C ILE A 94 -11.31 6.84 11.93
N VAL A 95 -10.52 5.75 11.81
CA VAL A 95 -9.99 5.25 10.55
C VAL A 95 -10.35 3.79 10.36
N GLY A 96 -10.79 3.41 9.15
CA GLY A 96 -11.13 2.02 8.82
C GLY A 96 -11.80 1.90 7.45
N GLU A 97 -12.43 0.76 7.20
CA GLU A 97 -13.24 0.54 6.01
C GLU A 97 -14.73 0.60 6.33
N VAL A 98 -15.53 1.00 5.33
CA VAL A 98 -17.00 1.07 5.49
C VAL A 98 -17.76 0.41 4.33
N TYR A 99 -17.10 -0.35 3.46
CA TYR A 99 -17.71 -0.94 2.26
C TYR A 99 -18.99 -1.75 2.56
N GLY A 100 -19.04 -2.45 3.70
CA GLY A 100 -20.22 -3.23 4.12
C GLY A 100 -21.24 -2.46 4.96
N VAL A 101 -20.91 -1.25 5.45
CA VAL A 101 -21.70 -0.49 6.46
C VAL A 101 -21.76 1.01 6.15
N GLU A 102 -21.54 1.39 4.92
CA GLU A 102 -21.32 2.78 4.50
C GLU A 102 -22.48 3.72 4.92
N LYS A 103 -23.73 3.29 4.72
CA LYS A 103 -24.91 4.07 5.07
C LYS A 103 -24.94 4.41 6.58
N ASP A 104 -24.66 3.41 7.40
CA ASP A 104 -24.74 3.55 8.86
C ASP A 104 -23.56 4.34 9.40
N ALA A 105 -22.35 4.11 8.88
CA ALA A 105 -21.17 4.88 9.25
C ALA A 105 -21.34 6.37 8.92
N ARG A 106 -21.89 6.69 7.76
CA ARG A 106 -22.20 8.08 7.35
C ARG A 106 -23.30 8.73 8.21
N ALA A 107 -24.27 7.94 8.68
CA ALA A 107 -25.31 8.43 9.59
C ALA A 107 -24.68 8.79 10.94
N VAL A 108 -23.85 7.90 11.51
CA VAL A 108 -23.16 8.15 12.78
C VAL A 108 -22.21 9.34 12.69
N ALA A 109 -21.49 9.51 11.57
CA ALA A 109 -20.59 10.66 11.40
C ALA A 109 -21.31 12.02 11.51
N LYS A 110 -22.58 12.09 11.10
CA LYS A 110 -23.41 13.30 11.27
C LYS A 110 -23.76 13.58 12.73
N GLU A 111 -23.86 12.54 13.57
CA GLU A 111 -24.11 12.67 15.01
C GLU A 111 -22.91 13.28 15.74
N TYR A 112 -21.68 13.10 15.20
CA TYR A 112 -20.42 13.53 15.81
C TYR A 112 -19.62 14.47 14.88
N PRO A 113 -20.10 15.69 14.60
CA PRO A 113 -19.48 16.58 13.61
C PRO A 113 -18.06 17.06 13.98
N LYS A 114 -17.65 16.89 15.26
CA LYS A 114 -16.30 17.23 15.74
C LYS A 114 -15.30 16.07 15.63
N VAL A 115 -15.77 14.87 15.33
CA VAL A 115 -14.92 13.69 15.10
C VAL A 115 -14.64 13.59 13.61
N ALA A 116 -13.37 13.46 13.25
CA ALA A 116 -12.96 13.21 11.88
C ALA A 116 -13.10 11.71 11.56
N PHE A 117 -13.58 11.41 10.36
CA PHE A 117 -13.67 10.06 9.82
C PHE A 117 -12.79 9.96 8.58
N LEU A 118 -11.97 8.92 8.50
CA LEU A 118 -11.12 8.59 7.37
C LEU A 118 -11.44 7.16 6.95
N CYS A 119 -12.28 7.01 5.93
CA CYS A 119 -12.93 5.75 5.62
C CYS A 119 -12.54 5.23 4.23
N GLY A 120 -12.11 3.96 4.16
CA GLY A 120 -12.05 3.22 2.90
C GLY A 120 -13.47 3.05 2.35
N SER A 121 -13.75 3.60 1.19
CA SER A 121 -15.08 3.69 0.60
C SER A 121 -14.99 3.83 -0.90
N SER A 122 -15.95 3.22 -1.62
CA SER A 122 -16.16 3.49 -3.06
C SER A 122 -16.98 4.76 -3.31
N GLY A 123 -17.59 5.33 -2.27
CA GLY A 123 -18.31 6.61 -2.31
C GLY A 123 -17.38 7.81 -2.10
N GLY A 124 -17.86 9.01 -2.45
CA GLY A 124 -17.13 10.25 -2.21
C GLY A 124 -17.20 10.74 -0.75
N PRO A 125 -16.43 11.78 -0.39
CA PRO A 125 -16.50 12.40 0.93
C PRO A 125 -17.85 13.01 1.22
N GLN A 126 -18.15 13.25 2.51
CA GLN A 126 -19.42 13.82 2.94
C GLN A 126 -19.23 14.82 4.09
N ALA A 127 -19.91 15.95 4.02
CA ALA A 127 -19.82 17.02 5.02
C ALA A 127 -18.35 17.44 5.30
N ALA A 128 -18.09 18.09 6.46
CA ALA A 128 -16.77 18.59 6.81
C ALA A 128 -15.89 17.53 7.50
N ASN A 129 -16.44 16.41 7.92
CA ASN A 129 -15.77 15.45 8.80
C ASN A 129 -15.67 14.02 8.27
N PHE A 130 -16.31 13.67 7.16
CA PHE A 130 -16.24 12.32 6.57
C PHE A 130 -15.40 12.34 5.31
N GLY A 131 -14.11 12.04 5.48
CA GLY A 131 -13.16 11.86 4.40
C GLY A 131 -13.12 10.40 3.92
N THR A 132 -12.79 10.22 2.66
CA THR A 132 -12.69 8.91 2.03
C THR A 132 -11.29 8.67 1.47
N PHE A 133 -10.92 7.41 1.32
CA PHE A 133 -9.74 7.01 0.59
C PHE A 133 -10.01 5.71 -0.17
N GLY A 134 -9.28 5.51 -1.25
CA GLY A 134 -9.23 4.27 -2.02
C GLY A 134 -7.80 3.74 -2.09
N THR A 135 -7.67 2.45 -2.36
CA THR A 135 -6.38 1.79 -2.59
C THR A 135 -5.96 2.00 -4.03
N TRP A 136 -5.39 3.17 -4.35
CA TRP A 136 -4.97 3.51 -5.71
C TRP A 136 -3.53 3.05 -5.96
N ASN A 137 -3.28 1.76 -5.80
CA ASN A 137 -1.97 1.14 -6.09
C ASN A 137 -1.90 0.46 -7.47
N HIS A 138 -2.80 0.84 -8.39
CA HIS A 138 -2.82 0.35 -9.76
C HIS A 138 -1.52 0.68 -10.53
N GLU A 139 -0.83 1.78 -10.19
CA GLU A 139 0.48 2.10 -10.76
C GLU A 139 1.51 1.02 -10.40
N ALA A 140 1.54 0.57 -9.14
CA ALA A 140 2.40 -0.54 -8.72
C ALA A 140 2.00 -1.86 -9.37
N ALA A 141 0.69 -2.11 -9.55
CA ALA A 141 0.21 -3.29 -10.26
C ALA A 141 0.67 -3.29 -11.74
N TYR A 142 0.62 -2.15 -12.43
CA TYR A 142 1.17 -2.01 -13.78
C TYR A 142 2.67 -2.32 -13.81
N LEU A 143 3.45 -1.78 -12.88
CA LEU A 143 4.88 -2.01 -12.80
C LEU A 143 5.22 -3.48 -12.56
N THR A 144 4.47 -4.18 -11.70
CA THR A 144 4.63 -5.64 -11.52
C THR A 144 4.18 -6.42 -12.74
N GLY A 145 3.22 -5.90 -13.51
CA GLY A 145 2.80 -6.44 -14.80
C GLY A 145 3.92 -6.43 -15.84
N LEU A 146 4.72 -5.36 -15.93
CA LEU A 146 5.92 -5.32 -16.80
C LEU A 146 6.88 -6.47 -16.46
N LEU A 147 7.15 -6.67 -15.16
CA LEU A 147 8.00 -7.77 -14.72
C LEU A 147 7.41 -9.13 -15.10
N ALA A 148 6.11 -9.32 -14.86
CA ALA A 148 5.42 -10.57 -15.21
C ALA A 148 5.43 -10.85 -16.71
N GLY A 149 5.29 -9.82 -17.56
CA GLY A 149 5.39 -9.94 -19.01
C GLY A 149 6.74 -10.44 -19.49
N HIS A 150 7.83 -10.02 -18.84
CA HIS A 150 9.18 -10.54 -19.13
C HIS A 150 9.41 -11.97 -18.63
N MET A 151 8.70 -12.38 -17.57
CA MET A 151 8.95 -13.65 -16.89
C MET A 151 8.04 -14.78 -17.35
N THR A 152 6.86 -14.49 -17.89
CA THR A 152 5.95 -15.53 -18.37
C THR A 152 6.54 -16.29 -19.56
N LYS A 153 6.43 -17.61 -19.50
CA LYS A 153 6.87 -18.52 -20.58
C LYS A 153 5.71 -18.88 -21.50
N THR A 154 4.51 -19.03 -20.92
CA THR A 154 3.32 -19.46 -21.69
C THR A 154 2.55 -18.29 -22.31
N GLY A 155 2.73 -17.07 -21.78
CA GLY A 155 1.89 -15.92 -22.10
C GLY A 155 0.47 -16.04 -21.56
N LYS A 156 0.20 -17.01 -20.67
CA LYS A 156 -1.08 -17.19 -19.99
C LYS A 156 -0.90 -16.84 -18.53
N LEU A 157 -1.63 -15.83 -18.06
CA LEU A 157 -1.54 -15.37 -16.69
C LEU A 157 -2.91 -15.43 -16.01
N GLY A 158 -2.91 -15.64 -14.68
CA GLY A 158 -4.11 -15.66 -13.88
C GLY A 158 -4.18 -14.46 -12.94
N ALA A 159 -5.39 -14.07 -12.55
CA ALA A 159 -5.63 -13.10 -11.49
C ALA A 159 -6.79 -13.56 -10.60
N VAL A 160 -6.60 -13.47 -9.28
CA VAL A 160 -7.63 -13.82 -8.30
C VAL A 160 -7.93 -12.59 -7.46
N GLY A 161 -9.16 -12.07 -7.57
CA GLY A 161 -9.66 -10.92 -6.84
C GLY A 161 -10.75 -11.30 -5.84
N GLY A 162 -11.03 -10.38 -4.89
CA GLY A 162 -12.12 -10.53 -3.92
C GLY A 162 -13.48 -10.32 -4.55
N TYR A 163 -13.87 -9.08 -4.72
CA TYR A 163 -15.10 -8.65 -5.39
C TYR A 163 -14.77 -7.79 -6.61
N PRO A 164 -15.63 -7.75 -7.65
CA PRO A 164 -15.42 -6.93 -8.83
C PRO A 164 -15.80 -5.45 -8.59
N ILE A 165 -15.19 -4.85 -7.57
CA ILE A 165 -15.35 -3.43 -7.26
C ILE A 165 -14.26 -2.59 -7.95
N PRO A 166 -14.47 -1.26 -8.12
CA PRO A 166 -13.52 -0.38 -8.80
C PRO A 166 -12.07 -0.54 -8.33
N GLU A 167 -11.82 -0.63 -7.03
CA GLU A 167 -10.49 -0.77 -6.45
C GLU A 167 -9.76 -2.03 -6.94
N VAL A 168 -10.46 -3.17 -6.96
CA VAL A 168 -9.89 -4.45 -7.42
C VAL A 168 -9.76 -4.50 -8.93
N ASN A 169 -10.76 -3.97 -9.64
CA ASN A 169 -10.77 -3.93 -11.10
C ASN A 169 -9.57 -3.13 -11.65
N ARG A 170 -9.29 -1.96 -11.07
CA ARG A 170 -8.13 -1.11 -11.44
C ARG A 170 -6.81 -1.87 -11.35
N LEU A 171 -6.61 -2.67 -10.29
CA LEU A 171 -5.38 -3.44 -10.12
C LEU A 171 -5.19 -4.47 -11.22
N ILE A 172 -6.24 -5.25 -11.51
CA ILE A 172 -6.20 -6.31 -12.51
C ILE A 172 -6.00 -5.71 -13.91
N HIS A 173 -6.69 -4.62 -14.26
CA HIS A 173 -6.51 -3.93 -15.54
C HIS A 173 -5.09 -3.37 -15.69
N ALA A 174 -4.56 -2.70 -14.67
CA ALA A 174 -3.22 -2.14 -14.71
C ALA A 174 -2.15 -3.23 -14.81
N PHE A 175 -2.29 -4.33 -14.08
CA PHE A 175 -1.40 -5.49 -14.21
C PHE A 175 -1.42 -6.05 -15.65
N ARG A 176 -2.61 -6.27 -16.22
CA ARG A 176 -2.78 -6.72 -17.62
C ARG A 176 -2.14 -5.76 -18.61
N GLN A 177 -2.30 -4.44 -18.42
CA GLN A 177 -1.67 -3.41 -19.24
C GLN A 177 -0.14 -3.54 -19.21
N GLY A 178 0.45 -3.65 -18.02
CA GLY A 178 1.90 -3.81 -17.87
C GLY A 178 2.42 -5.09 -18.54
N VAL A 179 1.71 -6.21 -18.39
CA VAL A 179 2.05 -7.48 -19.08
C VAL A 179 2.01 -7.31 -20.59
N ARG A 180 0.94 -6.72 -21.15
CA ARG A 180 0.75 -6.57 -22.61
C ARG A 180 1.71 -5.58 -23.24
N GLU A 181 2.25 -4.65 -22.50
CA GLU A 181 3.30 -3.74 -23.01
C GLU A 181 4.58 -4.52 -23.39
N VAL A 182 4.85 -5.62 -22.69
CA VAL A 182 6.02 -6.48 -22.91
C VAL A 182 5.65 -7.68 -23.78
N LYS A 183 4.47 -8.24 -23.59
CA LYS A 183 3.97 -9.43 -24.27
C LYS A 183 2.55 -9.18 -24.78
N PRO A 184 2.39 -8.56 -25.96
CA PRO A 184 1.10 -8.14 -26.51
C PRO A 184 0.06 -9.26 -26.63
N ASP A 185 0.53 -10.51 -26.93
CA ASP A 185 -0.32 -11.69 -27.12
C ASP A 185 -0.76 -12.36 -25.82
N ALA A 186 -0.37 -11.81 -24.66
CA ALA A 186 -0.69 -12.41 -23.38
C ALA A 186 -2.20 -12.50 -23.14
N THR A 187 -2.63 -13.66 -22.67
CA THR A 187 -4.01 -13.97 -22.30
C THR A 187 -4.17 -14.07 -20.79
N PHE A 188 -5.38 -13.81 -20.31
CA PHE A 188 -5.64 -13.73 -18.88
C PHE A 188 -6.88 -14.52 -18.48
N GLN A 189 -6.80 -15.19 -17.34
CA GLN A 189 -7.95 -15.73 -16.64
C GLN A 189 -8.17 -14.92 -15.36
N VAL A 190 -9.37 -14.40 -15.16
CA VAL A 190 -9.73 -13.61 -13.99
C VAL A 190 -10.82 -14.34 -13.20
N ALA A 191 -10.62 -14.47 -11.91
CA ALA A 191 -11.60 -15.05 -11.00
C ALA A 191 -11.85 -14.12 -9.81
N PHE A 192 -13.12 -13.94 -9.44
CA PHE A 192 -13.53 -13.26 -8.21
C PHE A 192 -14.12 -14.28 -7.24
N ILE A 193 -13.60 -14.30 -6.02
CA ILE A 193 -14.02 -15.31 -5.03
C ILE A 193 -15.25 -14.87 -4.21
N ASN A 194 -15.73 -13.65 -4.40
CA ASN A 194 -16.89 -13.07 -3.71
C ASN A 194 -16.79 -13.13 -2.17
N THR A 195 -15.58 -12.88 -1.66
CA THR A 195 -15.29 -12.71 -0.23
C THR A 195 -13.99 -11.94 -0.07
N TRP A 196 -13.84 -11.22 1.06
CA TRP A 196 -12.61 -10.48 1.34
C TRP A 196 -11.54 -11.34 1.99
N PHE A 197 -11.92 -12.39 2.73
CA PHE A 197 -10.99 -13.24 3.44
C PHE A 197 -11.42 -14.72 3.40
N ASP A 198 -10.92 -15.44 2.40
CA ASP A 198 -11.09 -16.90 2.25
C ASP A 198 -9.87 -17.47 1.50
N PRO A 199 -8.74 -17.70 2.20
CA PRO A 199 -7.52 -18.23 1.57
C PRO A 199 -7.71 -19.57 0.86
N PRO A 200 -8.47 -20.56 1.40
CA PRO A 200 -8.78 -21.80 0.70
C PRO A 200 -9.46 -21.58 -0.65
N LYS A 201 -10.48 -20.74 -0.71
CA LYS A 201 -11.23 -20.44 -1.94
C LYS A 201 -10.38 -19.72 -2.96
N ALA A 202 -9.53 -18.77 -2.52
CA ALA A 202 -8.58 -18.11 -3.39
C ALA A 202 -7.54 -19.08 -3.97
N LYS A 203 -7.05 -20.03 -3.16
CA LYS A 203 -6.15 -21.08 -3.60
C LYS A 203 -6.80 -22.01 -4.62
N GLU A 204 -8.05 -22.41 -4.43
CA GLU A 204 -8.79 -23.24 -5.38
C GLU A 204 -8.95 -22.56 -6.73
N ALA A 205 -9.42 -21.30 -6.76
CA ALA A 205 -9.53 -20.52 -7.97
C ALA A 205 -8.18 -20.37 -8.71
N ALA A 206 -7.12 -20.14 -7.96
CA ALA A 206 -5.76 -20.02 -8.50
C ALA A 206 -5.24 -21.36 -9.07
N LEU A 207 -5.52 -22.50 -8.41
CA LEU A 207 -5.15 -23.83 -8.93
C LEU A 207 -5.85 -24.11 -10.25
N ALA A 208 -7.14 -23.79 -10.38
CA ALA A 208 -7.87 -23.95 -11.65
C ALA A 208 -7.22 -23.14 -12.80
N GLN A 209 -6.76 -21.91 -12.53
CA GLN A 209 -6.04 -21.11 -13.53
C GLN A 209 -4.70 -21.73 -13.93
N LEU A 210 -3.94 -22.27 -12.96
CA LEU A 210 -2.67 -22.97 -13.25
C LEU A 210 -2.88 -24.26 -14.05
N ASP A 211 -3.90 -25.03 -13.70
CA ASP A 211 -4.25 -26.27 -14.43
C ASP A 211 -4.71 -25.97 -15.87
N ASN A 212 -5.25 -24.78 -16.14
CA ASN A 212 -5.57 -24.27 -17.47
C ASN A 212 -4.36 -23.63 -18.21
N GLY A 213 -3.15 -23.78 -17.67
CA GLY A 213 -1.89 -23.40 -18.33
C GLY A 213 -1.37 -22.00 -17.99
N CYS A 214 -1.94 -21.30 -17.02
CA CYS A 214 -1.32 -20.09 -16.49
C CYS A 214 0.01 -20.45 -15.81
N ASP A 215 1.03 -19.62 -15.98
CA ASP A 215 2.36 -19.84 -15.36
C ASP A 215 2.75 -18.73 -14.37
N ILE A 216 2.03 -17.61 -14.38
CA ILE A 216 2.15 -16.52 -13.41
C ILE A 216 0.76 -16.12 -12.93
N LEU A 217 0.64 -15.90 -11.61
CA LEU A 217 -0.59 -15.45 -10.97
C LEU A 217 -0.42 -14.05 -10.36
N PHE A 218 -1.41 -13.18 -10.51
CA PHE A 218 -1.57 -11.96 -9.75
C PHE A 218 -2.53 -12.22 -8.58
N GLY A 219 -2.00 -12.25 -7.36
CA GLY A 219 -2.76 -12.51 -6.14
C GLY A 219 -3.20 -11.21 -5.47
N GLU A 220 -4.41 -10.74 -5.80
CA GLU A 220 -5.04 -9.69 -5.02
C GLU A 220 -5.53 -10.28 -3.69
N ARG A 221 -5.83 -11.61 -3.64
CA ARG A 221 -6.26 -12.33 -2.42
C ARG A 221 -5.19 -13.27 -1.87
N ILE A 222 -5.14 -13.38 -0.54
CA ILE A 222 -4.32 -14.36 0.18
C ILE A 222 -4.78 -15.77 -0.22
N GLY A 223 -3.82 -16.69 -0.42
CA GLY A 223 -4.06 -18.06 -0.91
C GLY A 223 -3.59 -18.26 -2.36
N THR A 224 -3.55 -17.21 -3.18
CA THR A 224 -3.07 -17.29 -4.57
C THR A 224 -1.61 -17.75 -4.65
N ALA A 225 -0.73 -17.22 -3.80
CA ALA A 225 0.68 -17.63 -3.73
C ALA A 225 0.86 -19.08 -3.22
N ASP A 226 -0.06 -19.58 -2.38
CA ASP A 226 -0.08 -21.00 -1.96
C ASP A 226 -0.31 -21.94 -3.14
N ALA A 227 -1.20 -21.58 -4.07
CA ALA A 227 -1.43 -22.33 -5.30
C ALA A 227 -0.19 -22.32 -6.21
N ALA A 228 0.41 -21.14 -6.42
CA ALA A 228 1.63 -21.01 -7.23
C ALA A 228 2.75 -21.87 -6.65
N LYS A 229 2.99 -21.81 -5.34
CA LYS A 229 3.99 -22.65 -4.64
C LYS A 229 3.70 -24.14 -4.82
N ALA A 230 2.44 -24.58 -4.67
CA ALA A 230 2.04 -25.98 -4.81
C ALA A 230 2.28 -26.54 -6.23
N ARG A 231 2.25 -25.71 -7.26
CA ARG A 231 2.50 -26.07 -8.67
C ARG A 231 3.91 -25.71 -9.18
N GLY A 232 4.80 -25.19 -8.33
CA GLY A 232 6.12 -24.71 -8.75
C GLY A 232 6.05 -23.60 -9.81
N LYS A 233 5.05 -22.72 -9.68
CA LYS A 233 4.80 -21.58 -10.57
C LYS A 233 5.09 -20.27 -9.85
N LEU A 234 5.06 -19.15 -10.57
CA LEU A 234 5.35 -17.83 -10.03
C LEU A 234 4.09 -17.05 -9.66
N SER A 235 4.24 -16.11 -8.75
CA SER A 235 3.17 -15.23 -8.34
C SER A 235 3.67 -13.80 -8.12
N VAL A 236 2.77 -12.84 -8.33
CA VAL A 236 2.87 -11.46 -7.89
C VAL A 236 1.92 -11.26 -6.72
N GLY A 237 2.38 -10.64 -5.64
CA GLY A 237 1.56 -10.28 -4.51
C GLY A 237 0.98 -8.87 -4.63
N SER A 238 0.01 -8.56 -3.80
CA SER A 238 -0.63 -7.25 -3.71
C SER A 238 -0.72 -6.78 -2.27
N LEU A 239 -0.62 -5.46 -2.06
CA LEU A 239 -0.73 -4.71 -0.80
C LEU A 239 0.45 -4.87 0.15
N ILE A 240 0.93 -6.10 0.39
CA ILE A 240 2.02 -6.43 1.33
C ILE A 240 3.13 -7.20 0.64
N ASP A 241 4.27 -7.34 1.32
CA ASP A 241 5.39 -8.15 0.85
C ASP A 241 5.20 -9.63 1.23
N TYR A 242 4.94 -10.46 0.22
CA TYR A 242 4.79 -11.91 0.37
C TYR A 242 6.09 -12.69 0.16
N MET A 243 7.18 -12.06 -0.30
CA MET A 243 8.43 -12.76 -0.61
C MET A 243 9.03 -13.51 0.60
N PRO A 244 9.02 -12.97 1.83
CA PRO A 244 9.53 -13.71 2.99
C PRO A 244 8.78 -15.01 3.28
N ARG A 245 7.46 -15.05 2.99
CA ARG A 245 6.61 -16.24 3.18
C ARG A 245 6.68 -17.22 2.02
N TYR A 246 6.94 -16.72 0.81
CA TYR A 246 6.96 -17.51 -0.42
C TYR A 246 8.24 -17.29 -1.23
N PRO A 247 9.44 -17.58 -0.64
CA PRO A 247 10.71 -17.40 -1.34
C PRO A 247 10.76 -18.27 -2.60
N GLY A 248 11.25 -17.69 -3.71
CA GLY A 248 11.33 -18.38 -5.00
C GLY A 248 9.99 -18.54 -5.73
N THR A 249 8.87 -18.16 -5.12
CA THR A 249 7.52 -18.24 -5.72
C THR A 249 6.99 -16.83 -6.02
N VAL A 250 6.98 -15.96 -5.02
CA VAL A 250 6.59 -14.55 -5.21
C VAL A 250 7.83 -13.78 -5.62
N PHE A 251 7.83 -13.21 -6.83
CA PHE A 251 8.97 -12.48 -7.37
C PHE A 251 8.81 -10.96 -7.31
N ALA A 252 7.59 -10.47 -7.12
CA ALA A 252 7.31 -9.05 -6.95
C ALA A 252 5.99 -8.84 -6.20
N ASN A 253 5.82 -7.67 -5.60
CA ASN A 253 4.58 -7.26 -4.96
C ASN A 253 4.22 -5.82 -5.33
N ALA A 254 2.96 -5.59 -5.68
CA ALA A 254 2.37 -4.27 -5.81
C ALA A 254 1.99 -3.76 -4.42
N MET A 255 2.89 -3.01 -3.80
CA MET A 255 2.76 -2.54 -2.42
C MET A 255 1.79 -1.38 -2.28
N TRP A 256 1.08 -1.33 -1.17
CA TRP A 256 0.31 -0.16 -0.74
C TRP A 256 0.82 0.34 0.61
N TYR A 257 1.05 1.65 0.71
CA TYR A 257 1.51 2.31 1.91
C TYR A 257 0.45 3.30 2.40
N PHE A 258 -0.19 2.99 3.52
CA PHE A 258 -1.25 3.83 4.08
C PHE A 258 -0.72 5.09 4.78
N ARG A 259 0.55 5.13 5.15
CA ARG A 259 1.14 6.21 5.93
C ARG A 259 0.94 7.61 5.34
N PRO A 260 1.10 7.88 4.03
CA PRO A 260 0.84 9.21 3.47
C PRO A 260 -0.62 9.66 3.61
N ILE A 261 -1.58 8.74 3.50
CA ILE A 261 -3.01 9.01 3.73
C ILE A 261 -3.24 9.42 5.17
N LEU A 262 -2.72 8.63 6.12
CA LEU A 262 -2.85 8.86 7.55
C LEU A 262 -2.21 10.19 7.97
N ASP A 263 -0.99 10.48 7.50
CA ASP A 263 -0.28 11.72 7.81
C ASP A 263 -1.05 12.96 7.30
N GLY A 264 -1.66 12.86 6.11
CA GLY A 264 -2.53 13.91 5.57
C GLY A 264 -3.73 14.18 6.47
N ALA A 265 -4.40 13.13 6.96
CA ALA A 265 -5.56 13.27 7.84
C ALA A 265 -5.17 13.78 9.24
N ILE A 266 -4.07 13.28 9.81
CA ILE A 266 -3.53 13.77 11.09
C ILE A 266 -3.24 15.27 11.01
N ALA A 267 -2.56 15.71 9.95
CA ALA A 267 -2.22 17.11 9.74
C ALA A 267 -3.47 18.02 9.63
N ASP A 268 -4.53 17.52 8.99
CA ASP A 268 -5.79 18.26 8.90
C ASP A 268 -6.49 18.37 10.27
N VAL A 269 -6.57 17.28 11.03
CA VAL A 269 -7.16 17.25 12.37
C VAL A 269 -6.40 18.19 13.32
N GLN A 270 -5.06 18.10 13.34
CA GLN A 270 -4.22 18.95 14.19
C GLN A 270 -4.35 20.43 13.86
N ALA A 271 -4.55 20.76 12.60
CA ALA A 271 -4.73 22.13 12.13
C ALA A 271 -6.19 22.63 12.20
N GLY A 272 -7.12 21.81 12.69
CA GLY A 272 -8.54 22.14 12.71
C GLY A 272 -9.16 22.33 11.31
N ARG A 273 -8.55 21.74 10.28
CA ARG A 273 -9.08 21.81 8.90
C ARG A 273 -10.16 20.74 8.66
N PRO A 274 -11.13 20.99 7.75
CA PRO A 274 -12.09 19.97 7.35
C PRO A 274 -11.39 18.71 6.81
N THR A 275 -11.83 17.54 7.29
CA THR A 275 -11.35 16.23 6.82
C THR A 275 -12.28 15.57 5.81
N GLY A 276 -13.42 16.17 5.51
CA GLY A 276 -14.39 15.72 4.51
C GLY A 276 -13.90 15.91 3.07
N LYS A 277 -12.80 15.25 2.72
CA LYS A 277 -12.21 15.26 1.37
C LYS A 277 -11.74 13.88 0.94
N ASP A 278 -11.43 13.72 -0.34
CA ASP A 278 -10.82 12.49 -0.86
C ASP A 278 -9.31 12.48 -0.63
N TYR A 279 -8.85 11.48 0.13
CA TYR A 279 -7.43 11.22 0.40
C TYR A 279 -6.81 10.19 -0.55
N SER A 280 -7.57 9.64 -1.50
CA SER A 280 -7.06 8.66 -2.47
C SER A 280 -5.81 9.11 -3.23
N PRO A 281 -5.62 10.40 -3.59
CA PRO A 281 -4.39 10.85 -4.24
C PRO A 281 -3.10 10.57 -3.45
N PHE A 282 -3.19 10.43 -2.12
CA PHE A 282 -2.05 10.02 -1.30
C PHE A 282 -1.69 8.54 -1.44
N SER A 283 -2.56 7.71 -2.04
CA SER A 283 -2.23 6.32 -2.42
C SER A 283 -1.33 6.22 -3.67
N MET A 284 -1.18 7.30 -4.44
CA MET A 284 -0.43 7.28 -5.70
C MET A 284 1.08 7.22 -5.45
N LEU A 285 1.81 6.68 -6.43
CA LEU A 285 3.27 6.50 -6.40
C LEU A 285 4.02 7.83 -6.17
N LYS A 286 3.53 8.91 -6.77
CA LYS A 286 4.08 10.27 -6.61
C LYS A 286 4.02 10.75 -5.15
N ALA A 287 2.99 10.36 -4.42
CA ALA A 287 2.83 10.70 -3.00
C ALA A 287 3.54 9.71 -2.06
N GLY A 288 4.15 8.66 -2.59
CA GLY A 288 4.75 7.59 -1.80
C GLY A 288 3.74 6.59 -1.23
N GLY A 289 2.48 6.60 -1.72
CA GLY A 289 1.41 5.73 -1.23
C GLY A 289 1.39 4.34 -1.86
N ASN A 290 2.20 4.09 -2.88
CA ASN A 290 2.40 2.76 -3.44
C ASN A 290 3.84 2.55 -3.91
N GLY A 291 4.19 1.33 -4.28
CA GLY A 291 5.52 0.98 -4.77
C GLY A 291 5.61 -0.49 -5.16
N VAL A 292 6.79 -0.91 -5.56
CA VAL A 292 7.07 -2.31 -5.92
C VAL A 292 8.22 -2.83 -5.08
N THR A 293 8.03 -4.03 -4.48
CA THR A 293 9.13 -4.87 -3.99
C THR A 293 9.35 -6.02 -4.96
N TYR A 294 10.59 -6.47 -5.11
CA TYR A 294 10.94 -7.52 -6.08
C TYR A 294 12.15 -8.33 -5.63
N ASP A 295 12.23 -9.57 -6.09
CA ASP A 295 13.36 -10.47 -5.84
C ASP A 295 14.42 -10.28 -6.94
N ASN A 296 15.56 -9.68 -6.60
CA ASN A 296 16.69 -9.45 -7.50
C ASN A 296 17.32 -10.74 -8.09
N LYS A 297 17.04 -11.90 -7.47
CA LYS A 297 17.55 -13.19 -7.96
C LYS A 297 16.67 -13.80 -9.03
N LEU A 298 15.36 -13.48 -8.99
CA LEU A 298 14.38 -14.01 -9.93
C LEU A 298 14.12 -13.07 -11.10
N VAL A 299 14.08 -11.75 -10.84
CA VAL A 299 13.75 -10.75 -11.86
C VAL A 299 14.97 -10.45 -12.73
N PRO A 300 14.86 -10.62 -14.07
CA PRO A 300 15.96 -10.32 -14.97
C PRO A 300 16.37 -8.84 -14.94
N PRO A 301 17.67 -8.50 -15.02
CA PRO A 301 18.15 -7.11 -14.98
C PRO A 301 17.50 -6.18 -16.02
N ALA A 302 17.24 -6.71 -17.23
CA ALA A 302 16.59 -5.94 -18.30
C ALA A 302 15.14 -5.57 -17.95
N ALA A 303 14.39 -6.52 -17.36
CA ALA A 303 13.02 -6.29 -16.89
C ALA A 303 13.01 -5.25 -15.77
N LEU A 304 13.95 -5.36 -14.82
CA LEU A 304 14.09 -4.44 -13.72
C LEU A 304 14.40 -3.01 -14.20
N LYS A 305 15.34 -2.88 -15.15
CA LYS A 305 15.69 -1.58 -15.75
C LYS A 305 14.45 -0.91 -16.37
N MET A 306 13.69 -1.63 -17.20
CA MET A 306 12.47 -1.12 -17.81
C MET A 306 11.43 -0.68 -16.75
N MET A 307 11.20 -1.52 -15.74
CA MET A 307 10.26 -1.21 -14.66
C MET A 307 10.67 0.07 -13.93
N LEU A 308 11.96 0.25 -13.59
CA LEU A 308 12.47 1.44 -12.89
C LEU A 308 12.35 2.70 -13.74
N GLU A 309 12.59 2.64 -15.05
CA GLU A 309 12.37 3.75 -15.99
C GLU A 309 10.89 4.17 -16.03
N LYS A 310 9.97 3.20 -16.12
CA LYS A 310 8.53 3.47 -16.07
C LYS A 310 8.09 4.02 -14.71
N GLN A 311 8.64 3.50 -13.63
CA GLN A 311 8.40 4.03 -12.28
C GLN A 311 8.83 5.51 -12.15
N ALA A 312 9.98 5.87 -12.70
CA ALA A 312 10.44 7.25 -12.72
C ALA A 312 9.52 8.15 -13.56
N ALA A 313 9.06 7.66 -14.71
CA ALA A 313 8.12 8.38 -15.57
C ALA A 313 6.75 8.60 -14.89
N ILE A 314 6.25 7.62 -14.13
CA ILE A 314 5.02 7.77 -13.34
C ILE A 314 5.23 8.81 -12.23
N LYS A 315 6.33 8.73 -11.48
CA LYS A 315 6.64 9.68 -10.40
C LYS A 315 6.76 11.13 -10.88
N SER A 316 7.31 11.33 -12.07
CA SER A 316 7.44 12.66 -12.69
C SER A 316 6.12 13.16 -13.31
N GLY A 317 5.13 12.28 -13.51
CA GLY A 317 3.89 12.57 -14.21
C GLY A 317 3.99 12.46 -15.74
N ALA A 318 5.15 12.05 -16.29
CA ALA A 318 5.34 11.83 -17.73
C ALA A 318 4.57 10.60 -18.24
N LEU A 319 4.26 9.65 -17.38
CA LEU A 319 3.42 8.50 -17.64
C LEU A 319 2.28 8.45 -16.63
N GLN A 320 1.05 8.31 -17.13
CA GLN A 320 -0.15 8.11 -16.31
C GLN A 320 -0.74 6.74 -16.62
N ILE A 321 -1.06 5.99 -15.57
CA ILE A 321 -1.71 4.69 -15.69
C ILE A 321 -3.21 4.90 -15.50
N PRO A 322 -4.04 4.50 -16.47
CA PRO A 322 -5.49 4.68 -16.37
C PRO A 322 -6.10 3.90 -15.20
N ALA A 323 -6.99 4.54 -14.48
CA ALA A 323 -7.84 3.88 -13.49
C ALA A 323 -9.09 3.32 -14.20
N VAL A 324 -9.08 2.03 -14.54
CA VAL A 324 -10.19 1.36 -15.25
C VAL A 324 -11.06 0.62 -14.22
N ASP A 325 -12.29 1.09 -14.03
CA ASP A 325 -13.21 0.64 -12.97
C ASP A 325 -14.12 -0.53 -13.38
N THR A 326 -14.24 -0.81 -14.67
CA THR A 326 -15.10 -1.88 -15.19
C THR A 326 -14.56 -3.25 -14.81
N GLN A 327 -15.45 -4.22 -14.60
CA GLN A 327 -15.04 -5.58 -14.29
C GLN A 327 -14.19 -6.17 -15.44
N PRO A 328 -12.97 -6.64 -15.16
CA PRO A 328 -12.15 -7.32 -16.15
C PRO A 328 -12.71 -8.71 -16.49
N THR A 329 -12.76 -9.02 -17.76
CA THR A 329 -13.18 -10.31 -18.31
C THR A 329 -11.96 -11.15 -18.69
#